data_011e00cbb32796b0db733a1efe4b35bc
#
_entry.id   011e00cbb32796b0db733a1efe4b35bc
#
_cell.length_a   1.000
_cell.length_b   1.000
_cell.length_c   1.000
_cell.angle_alpha   90.00
_cell.angle_beta   90.00
_cell.angle_gamma   90.00
#
_symmetry.space_group_name_H-M   'P 1'
#
loop_
_entity.id
_entity.type
_entity.pdbx_description
1 polymer ?
#
loop_
_entity_poly.entity_id
_entity_poly.type
_entity_poly.pdbx_seq_one_letter_code
_entity_poly.pdbx_strand_id
1 'polypeptide(L)'
;SVFLVRQQSLEQYRAMKRFPKNTSAQPLFAISEAQILKSVQHPGIPTIYDFEEDESFYYLVEEYIQGDSLEEFLLHQQSISQNQFLYFCEQLCDIFAYLHTLRPSPILYQDLKPEHIIVCGTQLKLIDFSVASFAAISGKDFNHFGNVDFSAPELISGKPVTLRSDIYSIGKIMEYM
;
A
#
# COMPACT_ATOMS: atom_id res chain seq x y z
N SER A 1 -4.97 1.27 13.93
CA SER A 1 -6.06 2.27 13.75
C SER A 1 -5.53 3.45 12.95
N VAL A 2 -6.36 3.97 12.02
CA VAL A 2 -6.05 5.14 11.19
C VAL A 2 -6.92 6.30 11.62
N PHE A 3 -6.35 7.50 11.66
CA PHE A 3 -7.02 8.74 12.07
C PHE A 3 -6.75 9.84 11.06
N LEU A 4 -7.77 10.64 10.77
CA LEU A 4 -7.59 11.93 10.11
C LEU A 4 -7.17 12.95 11.17
N VAL A 5 -5.97 13.52 11.02
CA VAL A 5 -5.42 14.52 11.94
C VAL A 5 -5.14 15.83 11.22
N ARG A 6 -5.17 16.94 11.94
CA ARG A 6 -4.85 18.26 11.41
C ARG A 6 -3.49 18.72 11.95
N GLN A 7 -2.55 18.94 11.07
CA GLN A 7 -1.26 19.56 11.41
C GLN A 7 -1.48 21.05 11.65
N GLN A 8 -1.40 21.49 12.91
CA GLN A 8 -1.80 22.87 13.31
C GLN A 8 -0.92 23.94 12.66
N SER A 9 0.40 23.68 12.56
CA SER A 9 1.36 24.66 12.02
C SER A 9 1.16 24.99 10.55
N LEU A 10 0.64 24.05 9.75
CA LEU A 10 0.42 24.21 8.30
C LEU A 10 -1.05 24.19 7.92
N GLU A 11 -1.94 23.99 8.90
CA GLU A 11 -3.39 23.85 8.72
C GLU A 11 -3.80 22.76 7.70
N GLN A 12 -2.97 21.72 7.57
CA GLN A 12 -3.17 20.62 6.61
C GLN A 12 -3.65 19.36 7.28
N TYR A 13 -4.50 18.60 6.60
CA TYR A 13 -4.89 17.26 7.03
C TYR A 13 -3.82 16.22 6.69
N ARG A 14 -3.66 15.23 7.59
CA ARG A 14 -2.75 14.08 7.46
C ARG A 14 -3.49 12.81 7.84
N ALA A 15 -3.06 11.69 7.31
CA ALA A 15 -3.42 10.38 7.83
C ALA A 15 -2.40 9.97 8.90
N MET A 16 -2.88 9.55 10.07
CA MET A 16 -2.03 9.05 11.14
C MET A 16 -2.40 7.61 11.46
N LYS A 17 -1.49 6.68 11.22
CA LYS A 17 -1.59 5.29 11.63
C LYS A 17 -1.01 5.10 13.02
N ARG A 18 -1.76 4.45 13.91
CA ARG A 18 -1.32 4.14 15.27
C ARG A 18 -1.21 2.64 15.47
N PHE A 19 -0.03 2.19 15.90
CA PHE A 19 0.31 0.77 16.11
C PHE A 19 0.67 0.53 17.57
N PRO A 20 -0.01 -0.37 18.30
CA PRO A 20 0.31 -0.68 19.70
C PRO A 20 1.62 -1.46 19.80
N LYS A 21 2.43 -1.13 20.82
CA LYS A 21 3.72 -1.79 21.10
C LYS A 21 3.58 -3.14 21.81
N ASN A 22 2.43 -3.38 22.44
CA ASN A 22 2.20 -4.57 23.28
C ASN A 22 1.77 -5.82 22.51
N THR A 23 1.78 -5.80 21.18
CA THR A 23 1.45 -6.96 20.32
C THR A 23 2.69 -7.44 19.59
N SER A 24 2.88 -8.75 19.48
CA SER A 24 4.14 -9.38 19.01
C SER A 24 4.56 -8.99 17.58
N ALA A 25 3.62 -8.65 16.70
CA ALA A 25 3.89 -8.38 15.28
C ALA A 25 3.77 -6.91 14.87
N GLN A 26 2.87 -6.14 15.48
CA GLN A 26 2.56 -4.77 15.03
C GLN A 26 3.73 -3.77 15.11
N PRO A 27 4.65 -3.83 16.11
CA PRO A 27 5.82 -2.98 16.12
C PRO A 27 6.72 -3.16 14.88
N LEU A 28 6.89 -4.40 14.44
CA LEU A 28 7.71 -4.72 13.25
C LEU A 28 7.08 -4.16 11.98
N PHE A 29 5.76 -4.26 11.85
CA PHE A 29 5.02 -3.70 10.70
C PHE A 29 5.12 -2.17 10.66
N ALA A 30 4.94 -1.48 11.78
CA ALA A 30 5.05 -0.02 11.85
C ALA A 30 6.44 0.47 11.40
N ILE A 31 7.51 -0.16 11.93
CA ILE A 31 8.89 0.20 11.60
C ILE A 31 9.19 -0.13 10.13
N SER A 32 8.75 -1.30 9.64
CA SER A 32 8.95 -1.71 8.25
C SER A 32 8.24 -0.77 7.28
N GLU A 33 6.98 -0.44 7.54
CA GLU A 33 6.20 0.49 6.72
C GLU A 33 6.86 1.87 6.66
N ALA A 34 7.29 2.41 7.81
CA ALA A 34 8.00 3.69 7.86
C ALA A 34 9.32 3.67 7.08
N GLN A 35 10.10 2.58 7.17
CA GLN A 35 11.34 2.42 6.43
C GLN A 35 11.10 2.35 4.92
N ILE A 36 10.06 1.64 4.48
CA ILE A 36 9.69 1.55 3.06
C ILE A 36 9.24 2.91 2.55
N LEU A 37 8.27 3.55 3.22
CA LEU A 37 7.74 4.85 2.79
C LEU A 37 8.83 5.95 2.78
N LYS A 38 9.80 5.88 3.69
CA LYS A 38 10.96 6.78 3.69
C LYS A 38 11.88 6.56 2.48
N SER A 39 11.92 5.35 1.92
CA SER A 39 12.80 4.98 0.80
C SER A 39 12.19 5.22 -0.58
N VAL A 40 10.90 5.54 -0.66
CA VAL A 40 10.16 5.71 -1.91
C VAL A 40 9.73 7.16 -2.12
N GLN A 41 9.71 7.57 -3.39
CA GLN A 41 9.19 8.87 -3.81
C GLN A 41 8.53 8.70 -5.18
N HIS A 42 7.21 8.63 -5.19
CA HIS A 42 6.42 8.40 -6.41
C HIS A 42 5.05 9.09 -6.30
N PRO A 43 4.52 9.72 -7.36
CA PRO A 43 3.22 10.40 -7.31
C PRO A 43 2.04 9.51 -6.87
N GLY A 44 2.11 8.22 -7.18
CA GLY A 44 1.11 7.20 -6.80
C GLY A 44 1.31 6.59 -5.41
N ILE A 45 2.23 7.09 -4.58
CA ILE A 45 2.52 6.58 -3.23
C ILE A 45 2.46 7.74 -2.23
N PRO A 46 1.84 7.58 -1.04
CA PRO A 46 1.78 8.61 -0.02
C PRO A 46 3.17 9.04 0.46
N THR A 47 3.35 10.34 0.66
CA THR A 47 4.55 10.88 1.31
C THR A 47 4.46 10.66 2.82
N ILE A 48 5.50 10.09 3.43
CA ILE A 48 5.66 10.07 4.88
C ILE A 48 6.11 11.45 5.38
N TYR A 49 5.49 11.96 6.44
CA TYR A 49 5.83 13.24 7.06
C TYR A 49 6.53 13.08 8.39
N ASP A 50 6.12 12.06 9.17
CA ASP A 50 6.67 11.86 10.51
C ASP A 50 6.53 10.41 10.97
N PHE A 51 7.41 9.99 11.89
CA PHE A 51 7.33 8.70 12.56
C PHE A 51 7.78 8.86 14.00
N GLU A 52 6.84 8.80 14.91
CA GLU A 52 7.02 9.06 16.33
C GLU A 52 6.60 7.87 17.19
N GLU A 53 7.01 7.88 18.44
CA GLU A 53 6.62 6.87 19.42
C GLU A 53 6.41 7.46 20.82
N ASP A 54 5.51 6.84 21.58
CA ASP A 54 5.40 7.00 23.01
C ASP A 54 5.61 5.65 23.74
N GLU A 55 5.27 5.58 25.02
CA GLU A 55 5.42 4.35 25.81
C GLU A 55 4.57 3.18 25.28
N SER A 56 3.45 3.45 24.62
CA SER A 56 2.42 2.48 24.26
C SER A 56 2.27 2.24 22.75
N PHE A 57 2.63 3.23 21.92
CA PHE A 57 2.33 3.22 20.50
C PHE A 57 3.48 3.75 19.64
N TYR A 58 3.49 3.30 18.35
CA TYR A 58 4.14 3.98 17.23
C TYR A 58 3.09 4.78 16.46
N TYR A 59 3.48 5.92 15.91
CA TYR A 59 2.65 6.81 15.10
C TYR A 59 3.35 7.08 13.79
N LEU A 60 2.72 6.69 12.69
CA LEU A 60 3.16 6.99 11.33
C LEU A 60 2.24 8.08 10.77
N VAL A 61 2.81 9.23 10.41
CA VAL A 61 2.08 10.35 9.82
C VAL A 61 2.42 10.45 8.35
N GLU A 62 1.42 10.31 7.50
CA GLU A 62 1.55 10.29 6.05
C GLU A 62 0.56 11.23 5.36
N GLU A 63 0.71 11.40 4.06
CA GLU A 63 -0.18 12.16 3.20
C GLU A 63 -1.61 11.64 3.37
N TYR A 64 -2.55 12.56 3.69
CA TYR A 64 -3.97 12.25 3.63
C TYR A 64 -4.42 12.31 2.18
N ILE A 65 -4.86 11.18 1.65
CA ILE A 65 -5.35 11.05 0.29
C ILE A 65 -6.87 11.24 0.30
N GLN A 66 -7.35 12.31 -0.33
CA GLN A 66 -8.77 12.56 -0.48
C GLN A 66 -9.31 11.88 -1.74
N GLY A 67 -10.15 10.87 -1.56
CA GLY A 67 -10.76 10.09 -2.65
C GLY A 67 -11.46 8.88 -2.09
N ASP A 68 -12.16 8.15 -2.95
CA ASP A 68 -12.78 6.86 -2.64
C ASP A 68 -11.76 5.74 -2.89
N SER A 69 -11.86 4.63 -2.16
CA SER A 69 -11.17 3.41 -2.55
C SER A 69 -11.66 2.95 -3.92
N LEU A 70 -10.85 2.18 -4.65
CA LEU A 70 -11.27 1.63 -5.95
C LEU A 70 -12.53 0.77 -5.80
N GLU A 71 -12.68 0.07 -4.68
CA GLU A 71 -13.90 -0.67 -4.36
C GLU A 71 -15.12 0.26 -4.28
N GLU A 72 -15.06 1.32 -3.45
CA GLU A 72 -16.15 2.30 -3.31
C GLU A 72 -16.41 3.03 -4.61
N PHE A 73 -15.36 3.41 -5.33
CA PHE A 73 -15.46 4.07 -6.62
C PHE A 73 -16.23 3.22 -7.65
N LEU A 74 -15.92 1.92 -7.76
CA LEU A 74 -16.61 1.00 -8.67
C LEU A 74 -18.04 0.68 -8.23
N LEU A 75 -18.31 0.66 -6.91
CA LEU A 75 -19.68 0.54 -6.38
C LEU A 75 -20.55 1.77 -6.72
N HIS A 76 -19.97 2.97 -6.71
CA HIS A 76 -20.68 4.20 -7.06
C HIS A 76 -20.85 4.39 -8.58
N GLN A 77 -19.90 3.90 -9.37
CA GLN A 77 -19.94 3.94 -10.83
C GLN A 77 -20.31 2.56 -11.37
N GLN A 78 -21.47 2.42 -11.98
CA GLN A 78 -21.94 1.14 -12.53
C GLN A 78 -21.02 0.54 -13.61
N SER A 79 -20.17 1.36 -14.23
CA SER A 79 -19.14 0.93 -15.20
C SER A 79 -18.09 2.03 -15.38
N ILE A 80 -16.87 1.65 -15.70
CA ILE A 80 -15.80 2.56 -16.12
C ILE A 80 -15.63 2.49 -17.63
N SER A 81 -15.25 3.61 -18.28
CA SER A 81 -14.96 3.62 -19.71
C SER A 81 -13.66 2.86 -20.01
N GLN A 82 -13.53 2.34 -21.24
CA GLN A 82 -12.30 1.68 -21.69
C GLN A 82 -11.06 2.57 -21.51
N ASN A 83 -11.17 3.87 -21.80
CA ASN A 83 -10.05 4.81 -21.63
C ASN A 83 -9.66 4.96 -20.16
N GLN A 84 -10.62 5.03 -19.26
CA GLN A 84 -10.38 5.12 -17.81
C GLN A 84 -9.75 3.82 -17.28
N PHE A 85 -10.25 2.67 -17.72
CA PHE A 85 -9.66 1.36 -17.40
C PHE A 85 -8.18 1.30 -17.82
N LEU A 86 -7.87 1.63 -19.08
CA LEU A 86 -6.50 1.62 -19.59
C LEU A 86 -5.59 2.59 -18.82
N TYR A 87 -6.12 3.77 -18.48
CA TYR A 87 -5.37 4.76 -17.71
C TYR A 87 -5.07 4.31 -16.27
N PHE A 88 -6.02 3.62 -15.63
CA PHE A 88 -5.80 3.03 -14.31
C PHE A 88 -4.78 1.87 -14.36
N CYS A 89 -4.87 1.02 -15.38
CA CYS A 89 -3.88 -0.03 -15.60
C CYS A 89 -2.47 0.54 -15.79
N GLU A 90 -2.31 1.59 -16.59
CA GLU A 90 -1.03 2.26 -16.82
C GLU A 90 -0.44 2.80 -15.51
N GLN A 91 -1.24 3.49 -14.69
CA GLN A 91 -0.79 4.03 -13.40
C GLN A 91 -0.38 2.93 -12.42
N LEU A 92 -1.16 1.84 -12.33
CA LEU A 92 -0.77 0.70 -11.48
C LEU A 92 0.55 0.09 -11.96
N CYS A 93 0.70 -0.14 -13.25
CA CYS A 93 1.94 -0.66 -13.82
C CYS A 93 3.14 0.26 -13.55
N ASP A 94 2.94 1.59 -13.61
CA ASP A 94 3.99 2.58 -13.34
C ASP A 94 4.43 2.52 -11.87
N ILE A 95 3.49 2.51 -10.91
CA ILE A 95 3.78 2.37 -9.47
C ILE A 95 4.59 1.09 -9.21
N PHE A 96 4.16 -0.05 -9.74
CA PHE A 96 4.84 -1.33 -9.50
C PHE A 96 6.16 -1.43 -10.27
N ALA A 97 6.28 -0.88 -11.47
CA ALA A 97 7.57 -0.78 -12.17
C ALA A 97 8.58 0.03 -11.34
N TYR A 98 8.15 1.14 -10.73
CA TYR A 98 8.97 1.92 -9.82
C TYR A 98 9.41 1.07 -8.61
N LEU A 99 8.49 0.44 -7.87
CA LEU A 99 8.80 -0.37 -6.68
C LEU A 99 9.76 -1.53 -7.01
N HIS A 100 9.53 -2.21 -8.13
CA HIS A 100 10.29 -3.38 -8.55
C HIS A 100 11.68 -3.05 -9.14
N THR A 101 11.94 -1.80 -9.51
CA THR A 101 13.24 -1.36 -10.05
C THR A 101 14.09 -0.60 -9.05
N LEU A 102 13.61 -0.38 -7.82
CA LEU A 102 14.34 0.30 -6.77
C LEU A 102 15.69 -0.36 -6.46
N ARG A 103 16.68 0.48 -6.13
CA ARG A 103 18.01 0.07 -5.71
C ARG A 103 18.27 0.55 -4.28
N PRO A 104 18.98 -0.18 -3.43
CA PRO A 104 19.68 -1.46 -3.70
C PRO A 104 18.77 -2.69 -3.73
N SER A 105 17.53 -2.60 -3.27
CA SER A 105 16.60 -3.74 -3.23
C SER A 105 15.22 -3.33 -3.73
N PRO A 106 14.62 -4.09 -4.66
CA PRO A 106 13.22 -3.96 -5.00
C PRO A 106 12.31 -4.10 -3.78
N ILE A 107 11.11 -3.51 -3.86
CA ILE A 107 10.07 -3.65 -2.85
C ILE A 107 8.97 -4.56 -3.41
N LEU A 108 8.58 -5.55 -2.61
CA LEU A 108 7.40 -6.41 -2.78
C LEU A 108 6.26 -5.80 -1.98
N TYR A 109 5.13 -5.53 -2.62
CA TYR A 109 3.98 -4.90 -1.97
C TYR A 109 3.11 -5.91 -1.21
N GLN A 110 2.77 -7.04 -1.83
CA GLN A 110 2.16 -8.25 -1.26
C GLN A 110 0.69 -8.17 -0.83
N ASP A 111 0.08 -7.00 -0.67
CA ASP A 111 -1.34 -6.85 -0.25
C ASP A 111 -2.13 -5.93 -1.17
N LEU A 112 -2.00 -6.13 -2.49
CA LEU A 112 -2.76 -5.36 -3.46
C LEU A 112 -4.22 -5.82 -3.48
N LYS A 113 -5.12 -4.89 -3.18
CA LYS A 113 -6.57 -5.08 -3.19
C LYS A 113 -7.28 -3.75 -3.46
N PRO A 114 -8.55 -3.75 -3.89
CA PRO A 114 -9.27 -2.52 -4.26
C PRO A 114 -9.34 -1.47 -3.14
N GLU A 115 -9.41 -1.91 -1.88
CA GLU A 115 -9.44 -1.03 -0.70
C GLU A 115 -8.13 -0.27 -0.46
N HIS A 116 -7.01 -0.77 -1.01
CA HIS A 116 -5.70 -0.14 -0.90
C HIS A 116 -5.33 0.77 -2.06
N ILE A 117 -6.24 0.95 -3.01
CA ILE A 117 -6.09 1.87 -4.15
C ILE A 117 -7.09 3.01 -3.98
N ILE A 118 -6.60 4.23 -3.79
CA ILE A 118 -7.47 5.41 -3.69
C ILE A 118 -7.55 6.11 -5.04
N VAL A 119 -8.77 6.41 -5.48
CA VAL A 119 -9.06 7.15 -6.72
C VAL A 119 -9.23 8.62 -6.39
N CYS A 120 -8.26 9.45 -6.81
CA CYS A 120 -8.25 10.90 -6.62
C CYS A 120 -8.51 11.58 -7.97
N GLY A 121 -9.76 11.79 -8.34
CA GLY A 121 -10.11 12.26 -9.69
C GLY A 121 -9.71 11.24 -10.75
N THR A 122 -8.66 11.51 -11.51
CA THR A 122 -8.11 10.56 -12.50
C THR A 122 -6.84 9.85 -12.03
N GLN A 123 -6.34 10.19 -10.85
CA GLN A 123 -5.08 9.65 -10.31
C GLN A 123 -5.36 8.49 -9.36
N LEU A 124 -4.48 7.48 -9.40
CA LEU A 124 -4.46 6.41 -8.41
C LEU A 124 -3.36 6.64 -7.38
N LYS A 125 -3.67 6.35 -6.13
CA LYS A 125 -2.71 6.30 -5.03
C LYS A 125 -2.76 4.94 -4.36
N LEU A 126 -1.62 4.26 -4.27
CA LEU A 126 -1.49 2.99 -3.56
C LEU A 126 -1.14 3.26 -2.10
N ILE A 127 -1.99 2.83 -1.18
CA ILE A 127 -1.84 3.04 0.27
C ILE A 127 -1.55 1.72 0.99
N ASP A 128 -1.17 1.80 2.28
CA ASP A 128 -0.93 0.66 3.18
C ASP A 128 0.23 -0.28 2.78
N PHE A 129 1.43 0.12 3.20
CA PHE A 129 2.66 -0.65 3.00
C PHE A 129 3.03 -1.53 4.21
N SER A 130 2.06 -1.81 5.10
CA SER A 130 2.30 -2.52 6.37
C SER A 130 2.89 -3.92 6.22
N VAL A 131 2.58 -4.63 5.14
CA VAL A 131 3.12 -5.96 4.83
C VAL A 131 4.13 -5.95 3.68
N ALA A 132 4.42 -4.79 3.12
CA ALA A 132 5.44 -4.66 2.08
C ALA A 132 6.83 -4.99 2.63
N SER A 133 7.73 -5.47 1.78
CA SER A 133 9.08 -5.85 2.18
C SER A 133 10.12 -5.62 1.09
N PHE A 134 11.37 -5.41 1.51
CA PHE A 134 12.49 -5.42 0.58
C PHE A 134 12.76 -6.85 0.10
N ALA A 135 12.89 -7.06 -1.21
CA ALA A 135 13.07 -8.39 -1.82
C ALA A 135 14.31 -9.15 -1.30
N ALA A 136 15.37 -8.44 -0.90
CA ALA A 136 16.57 -9.04 -0.30
C ALA A 136 16.34 -9.67 1.08
N ILE A 137 15.21 -9.33 1.75
CA ILE A 137 14.88 -9.81 3.10
C ILE A 137 13.73 -10.82 3.05
N SER A 138 13.01 -10.91 1.92
CA SER A 138 11.87 -11.80 1.72
C SER A 138 12.30 -13.28 1.68
N GLY A 139 12.48 -13.87 2.81
CA GLY A 139 12.82 -15.29 3.02
C GLY A 139 12.53 -15.72 4.45
N LYS A 140 12.05 -14.80 5.28
CA LYS A 140 11.69 -15.06 6.67
C LYS A 140 10.17 -15.00 6.79
N ASP A 141 9.61 -16.10 7.24
CA ASP A 141 8.25 -16.36 7.72
C ASP A 141 7.35 -15.13 7.89
N PHE A 142 6.87 -14.53 6.79
CA PHE A 142 5.73 -13.66 6.85
C PHE A 142 4.49 -14.54 6.84
N ASN A 143 3.82 -14.60 7.98
CA ASN A 143 2.50 -15.22 8.11
C ASN A 143 1.59 -14.66 7.02
N HIS A 144 0.82 -15.55 6.41
CA HIS A 144 -0.14 -15.31 5.34
C HIS A 144 -1.05 -14.10 5.62
N PHE A 145 -0.67 -12.93 5.13
CA PHE A 145 -1.52 -11.76 5.09
C PHE A 145 -1.80 -11.46 3.61
N GLY A 146 -2.97 -11.84 3.16
CA GLY A 146 -3.43 -11.52 1.82
C GLY A 146 -4.93 -11.81 1.69
N ASN A 147 -5.63 -10.98 0.95
CA ASN A 147 -6.99 -11.27 0.54
C ASN A 147 -6.93 -12.39 -0.50
N VAL A 148 -7.62 -13.52 -0.25
CA VAL A 148 -7.60 -14.73 -1.09
C VAL A 148 -7.97 -14.42 -2.55
N ASP A 149 -8.83 -13.43 -2.79
CA ASP A 149 -9.32 -13.09 -4.12
C ASP A 149 -8.27 -12.39 -4.99
N PHE A 150 -7.32 -11.66 -4.39
CA PHE A 150 -6.32 -10.85 -5.09
C PHE A 150 -4.88 -11.36 -4.93
N SER A 151 -4.63 -12.25 -3.96
CA SER A 151 -3.28 -12.72 -3.66
C SER A 151 -2.83 -13.84 -4.58
N ALA A 152 -1.53 -13.83 -4.94
CA ALA A 152 -0.92 -14.88 -5.73
C ALA A 152 -0.96 -16.24 -5.00
N PRO A 153 -1.08 -17.37 -5.74
CA PRO A 153 -1.18 -18.71 -5.15
C PRO A 153 -0.02 -19.08 -4.22
N GLU A 154 1.20 -18.63 -4.53
CA GLU A 154 2.37 -18.83 -3.68
C GLU A 154 2.24 -18.10 -2.35
N LEU A 155 1.67 -16.88 -2.33
CA LEU A 155 1.42 -16.14 -1.10
C LEU A 155 0.40 -16.86 -0.22
N ILE A 156 -0.70 -17.33 -0.80
CA ILE A 156 -1.74 -18.08 -0.10
C ILE A 156 -1.20 -19.41 0.46
N SER A 157 -0.31 -20.08 -0.28
CA SER A 157 0.25 -21.39 0.10
C SER A 157 1.51 -21.30 0.97
N GLY A 158 1.94 -20.09 1.37
CA GLY A 158 3.12 -19.86 2.19
C GLY A 158 4.44 -20.18 1.51
N LYS A 159 4.46 -20.13 0.20
CA LYS A 159 5.67 -20.26 -0.58
C LYS A 159 6.37 -18.90 -0.72
N PRO A 160 7.69 -18.90 -1.04
CA PRO A 160 8.40 -17.66 -1.25
C PRO A 160 7.74 -16.76 -2.29
N VAL A 161 7.46 -15.52 -1.91
CA VAL A 161 6.91 -14.48 -2.79
C VAL A 161 8.01 -13.84 -3.62
N THR A 162 7.66 -13.39 -4.80
CA THR A 162 8.56 -12.73 -5.75
C THR A 162 7.86 -11.52 -6.37
N LEU A 163 8.58 -10.73 -7.17
CA LEU A 163 7.99 -9.63 -7.94
C LEU A 163 6.82 -10.10 -8.82
N ARG A 164 6.79 -11.36 -9.24
CA ARG A 164 5.69 -11.95 -10.03
C ARG A 164 4.41 -12.10 -9.22
N SER A 165 4.51 -12.22 -7.91
CA SER A 165 3.34 -12.29 -7.02
C SER A 165 2.55 -10.98 -7.06
N ASP A 166 3.24 -9.83 -7.05
CA ASP A 166 2.59 -8.52 -7.23
C ASP A 166 1.97 -8.39 -8.63
N ILE A 167 2.65 -8.88 -9.69
CA ILE A 167 2.12 -8.87 -11.06
C ILE A 167 0.82 -9.69 -11.18
N TYR A 168 0.75 -10.83 -10.47
CA TYR A 168 -0.49 -11.60 -10.38
C TYR A 168 -1.62 -10.77 -9.75
N SER A 169 -1.34 -10.10 -8.64
CA SER A 169 -2.31 -9.25 -7.94
C SER A 169 -2.77 -8.08 -8.81
N ILE A 170 -1.89 -7.45 -9.60
CA ILE A 170 -2.26 -6.44 -10.60
C ILE A 170 -3.25 -7.02 -11.61
N GLY A 171 -2.99 -8.23 -12.13
CA GLY A 171 -3.89 -8.92 -13.04
C GLY A 171 -5.28 -9.14 -12.42
N LYS A 172 -5.35 -9.49 -11.12
CA LYS A 172 -6.61 -9.64 -10.39
C LYS A 172 -7.36 -8.32 -10.20
N ILE A 173 -6.65 -7.21 -9.98
CA ILE A 173 -7.26 -5.87 -9.96
C ILE A 173 -7.81 -5.49 -11.34
N MET A 174 -7.08 -5.79 -12.42
CA MET A 174 -7.55 -5.54 -13.78
C MET A 174 -8.80 -6.37 -14.14
N GLU A 175 -8.89 -7.60 -13.64
CA GLU A 175 -10.08 -8.45 -13.79
C GLU A 175 -11.27 -7.91 -12.97
N TYR A 176 -11.01 -7.31 -11.82
CA TYR A 176 -12.02 -6.75 -10.91
C TYR A 176 -12.64 -5.45 -11.46
N MET A 177 -11.87 -4.61 -12.20
CA MET A 177 -12.33 -3.36 -12.83
C MET A 177 -13.19 -3.62 -14.07
#